data_f67d3a031737c7c2391d78b5ff4a25e1
#
_entry.id   f67d3a031737c7c2391d78b5ff4a25e1
#
_cell.length_a   1.000
_cell.length_b   1.000
_cell.length_c   1.000
_cell.angle_alpha   90.00
_cell.angle_beta   90.00
_cell.angle_gamma   90.00
#
_symmetry.space_group_name_H-M   'P 1'
#
loop_
_entity.id
_entity.type
_entity.pdbx_description
1 polymer ?
#
loop_
_entity_poly.entity_id
_entity_poly.type
_entity_poly.pdbx_seq_one_letter_code
_entity_poly.pdbx_strand_id
1 'polypeptide(L)'
;MHPSDNINRKKTGISLEITDIINQEKLQLLLDKSNDYSIDYEDDDTDLIQLAAYTFSSEVPVGFISCIILPENQLDIAAFVDPSYRQKGIFTAMVKELLKKAWEITTDGSIDYINNTNRSGTFSLICSMSDETYQLIKASSLSPRLVSTEYLYTINKSILSGRKDCKTDSIPLTFSWDEGCYTAFIKGKRKPVAKLFIDDFSSQGCMNDVWTDEKYRNKGIATALVNYALNEYYSHEPNKSKQIILHVTGSNTAAIKLYQKCGFSELTHTSYYEINSILLQ
;
A
#
# COMPACT_ATOMS: atom_id res chain seq x y z
N MET A 1 -16.65 -16.83 -32.97
CA MET A 1 -15.22 -17.22 -33.00
C MET A 1 -14.45 -16.09 -33.65
N HIS A 2 -13.93 -15.16 -32.86
CA HIS A 2 -12.96 -14.19 -33.35
C HIS A 2 -11.56 -14.80 -33.17
N PRO A 3 -10.68 -14.73 -34.16
CA PRO A 3 -9.31 -15.20 -34.00
C PRO A 3 -8.56 -14.26 -33.06
N SER A 4 -8.09 -14.78 -31.94
CA SER A 4 -7.15 -14.12 -31.04
C SER A 4 -5.90 -13.75 -31.84
N ASP A 5 -5.64 -12.45 -31.96
CA ASP A 5 -4.46 -11.92 -32.62
C ASP A 5 -3.19 -12.39 -31.88
N ASN A 6 -2.44 -13.20 -32.59
CA ASN A 6 -1.11 -13.67 -32.19
C ASN A 6 -0.10 -12.50 -32.18
N ILE A 7 -0.10 -11.68 -31.15
CA ILE A 7 0.77 -10.51 -31.04
C ILE A 7 1.94 -10.79 -30.09
N ASN A 8 3.13 -10.68 -30.62
CA ASN A 8 4.47 -10.64 -30.02
C ASN A 8 5.33 -11.91 -29.97
N ARG A 9 5.69 -12.41 -31.13
CA ARG A 9 6.60 -13.58 -31.26
C ARG A 9 8.13 -13.30 -31.23
N LYS A 10 8.65 -12.08 -31.02
CA LYS A 10 10.06 -11.81 -31.43
C LYS A 10 11.09 -11.47 -30.37
N LYS A 11 10.75 -11.34 -29.04
CA LYS A 11 11.78 -11.02 -28.03
C LYS A 11 11.93 -12.03 -26.88
N THR A 12 10.98 -12.89 -26.61
CA THR A 12 11.00 -13.75 -25.42
C THR A 12 11.41 -15.20 -25.65
N GLY A 13 11.43 -15.67 -26.88
CA GLY A 13 11.63 -17.10 -27.19
C GLY A 13 10.52 -18.03 -26.66
N ILE A 14 9.52 -17.50 -25.94
CA ILE A 14 8.40 -18.23 -25.39
C ILE A 14 7.12 -17.70 -26.06
N SER A 15 6.26 -18.60 -26.49
CA SER A 15 4.95 -18.27 -26.99
C SER A 15 4.01 -18.13 -25.79
N LEU A 16 3.39 -16.95 -25.64
CA LEU A 16 2.49 -16.62 -24.53
C LEU A 16 1.07 -16.41 -25.04
N GLU A 17 0.11 -16.83 -24.23
CA GLU A 17 -1.28 -16.42 -24.28
C GLU A 17 -1.58 -15.56 -23.06
N ILE A 18 -2.11 -14.35 -23.24
CA ILE A 18 -2.51 -13.46 -22.16
C ILE A 18 -4.01 -13.30 -22.26
N THR A 19 -4.72 -13.54 -21.15
CA THR A 19 -6.19 -13.58 -21.11
C THR A 19 -6.71 -13.03 -19.79
N ASP A 20 -7.94 -12.50 -19.83
CA ASP A 20 -8.75 -12.14 -18.65
C ASP A 20 -9.66 -13.29 -18.19
N ILE A 21 -9.71 -14.37 -18.95
CA ILE A 21 -10.40 -15.60 -18.53
C ILE A 21 -9.48 -16.40 -17.62
N ILE A 22 -9.68 -16.24 -16.30
CA ILE A 22 -8.79 -16.77 -15.28
C ILE A 22 -9.44 -17.92 -14.54
N ASN A 23 -8.76 -19.06 -14.47
CA ASN A 23 -9.15 -20.14 -13.58
C ASN A 23 -8.53 -19.91 -12.20
N GLN A 24 -9.37 -19.64 -11.20
CA GLN A 24 -8.95 -19.27 -9.86
C GLN A 24 -8.10 -20.35 -9.16
N GLU A 25 -8.47 -21.64 -9.31
CA GLU A 25 -7.71 -22.74 -8.71
C GLU A 25 -6.28 -22.81 -9.28
N LYS A 26 -6.15 -22.60 -10.59
CA LYS A 26 -4.83 -22.59 -11.27
C LYS A 26 -4.04 -21.32 -10.96
N LEU A 27 -4.72 -20.18 -10.80
CA LEU A 27 -4.10 -18.95 -10.37
C LEU A 27 -3.52 -19.10 -8.96
N GLN A 28 -4.25 -19.72 -8.03
CA GLN A 28 -3.77 -19.96 -6.68
C GLN A 28 -2.44 -20.74 -6.67
N LEU A 29 -2.30 -21.75 -7.54
CA LEU A 29 -1.05 -22.49 -7.66
C LEU A 29 0.15 -21.64 -8.13
N LEU A 30 -0.10 -20.55 -8.86
CA LEU A 30 0.93 -19.57 -9.18
C LEU A 30 1.23 -18.67 -7.99
N LEU A 31 0.18 -18.14 -7.33
CA LEU A 31 0.31 -17.20 -6.22
C LEU A 31 0.92 -17.84 -4.97
N ASP A 32 0.73 -19.12 -4.74
CA ASP A 32 1.39 -19.90 -3.67
C ASP A 32 2.92 -19.87 -3.75
N LYS A 33 3.48 -19.54 -4.92
CA LYS A 33 4.92 -19.33 -5.13
C LYS A 33 5.35 -17.89 -4.80
N SER A 34 4.41 -17.00 -4.56
CA SER A 34 4.66 -15.63 -4.13
C SER A 34 4.78 -15.58 -2.61
N ASN A 35 5.73 -14.80 -2.12
CA ASN A 35 5.79 -14.45 -0.69
C ASN A 35 5.01 -13.14 -0.42
N ASP A 36 4.36 -12.59 -1.43
CA ASP A 36 3.63 -11.33 -1.37
C ASP A 36 2.13 -11.60 -1.27
N TYR A 37 1.55 -11.33 -0.09
CA TYR A 37 0.12 -11.46 0.17
C TYR A 37 -0.69 -10.22 -0.23
N SER A 38 -0.06 -9.23 -0.85
CA SER A 38 -0.73 -7.99 -1.28
C SER A 38 -1.47 -8.10 -2.61
N ILE A 39 -1.38 -9.25 -3.30
CA ILE A 39 -2.08 -9.47 -4.56
C ILE A 39 -3.50 -9.92 -4.22
N ASP A 40 -4.40 -8.95 -4.12
CA ASP A 40 -5.84 -9.23 -4.03
C ASP A 40 -6.41 -9.46 -5.43
N TYR A 41 -7.17 -10.55 -5.58
CA TYR A 41 -7.76 -10.97 -6.86
C TYR A 41 -9.27 -11.26 -6.75
N GLU A 42 -9.86 -11.07 -5.56
CA GLU A 42 -11.28 -11.37 -5.29
C GLU A 42 -12.20 -10.14 -5.36
N ASP A 43 -11.69 -8.99 -5.81
CA ASP A 43 -12.48 -7.76 -5.84
C ASP A 43 -13.44 -7.73 -7.04
N ASP A 44 -14.74 -7.55 -6.75
CA ASP A 44 -15.82 -7.41 -7.75
C ASP A 44 -15.91 -5.96 -8.32
N ASP A 45 -14.91 -5.11 -8.09
CA ASP A 45 -14.91 -3.72 -8.54
C ASP A 45 -14.84 -3.61 -10.07
N THR A 46 -15.68 -2.76 -10.63
CA THR A 46 -15.78 -2.51 -12.09
C THR A 46 -14.51 -1.89 -12.68
N ASP A 47 -13.63 -1.32 -11.83
CA ASP A 47 -12.40 -0.64 -12.22
C ASP A 47 -11.17 -1.56 -12.15
N LEU A 48 -11.39 -2.85 -11.88
CA LEU A 48 -10.36 -3.87 -11.76
C LEU A 48 -10.12 -4.58 -13.09
N ILE A 49 -8.88 -4.55 -13.57
CA ILE A 49 -8.42 -5.35 -14.70
C ILE A 49 -7.49 -6.45 -14.20
N GLN A 50 -7.81 -7.70 -14.52
CA GLN A 50 -6.97 -8.84 -14.20
C GLN A 50 -6.56 -9.59 -15.47
N LEU A 51 -5.28 -9.94 -15.59
CA LEU A 51 -4.74 -10.71 -16.70
C LEU A 51 -3.83 -11.82 -16.21
N ALA A 52 -3.96 -12.98 -16.81
CA ALA A 52 -3.04 -14.11 -16.61
C ALA A 52 -2.30 -14.45 -17.89
N ALA A 53 -1.01 -14.78 -17.76
CA ALA A 53 -0.14 -15.19 -18.85
C ALA A 53 0.12 -16.69 -18.77
N TYR A 54 -0.14 -17.40 -19.86
CA TYR A 54 0.08 -18.83 -20.01
C TYR A 54 1.13 -19.11 -21.09
N THR A 55 1.87 -20.19 -20.91
CA THR A 55 2.66 -20.77 -22.02
C THR A 55 1.83 -21.87 -22.68
N PHE A 56 2.06 -22.15 -23.96
CA PHE A 56 1.33 -23.22 -24.66
C PHE A 56 1.51 -24.62 -24.07
N SER A 57 2.50 -24.81 -23.22
CA SER A 57 2.81 -26.08 -22.56
C SER A 57 2.34 -26.16 -21.11
N SER A 58 1.73 -25.11 -20.58
CA SER A 58 1.32 -25.06 -19.17
C SER A 58 -0.15 -24.72 -19.03
N GLU A 59 -0.87 -25.51 -18.26
CA GLU A 59 -2.24 -25.21 -17.83
C GLU A 59 -2.30 -24.28 -16.63
N VAL A 60 -1.17 -24.11 -15.91
CA VAL A 60 -1.02 -23.15 -14.80
C VAL A 60 -0.44 -21.88 -15.37
N PRO A 61 -0.96 -20.69 -15.01
CA PRO A 61 -0.40 -19.43 -15.46
C PRO A 61 1.04 -19.28 -14.96
N VAL A 62 1.87 -18.62 -15.77
CA VAL A 62 3.27 -18.31 -15.45
C VAL A 62 3.47 -16.85 -15.05
N GLY A 63 2.42 -16.04 -15.17
CA GLY A 63 2.36 -14.66 -14.73
C GLY A 63 0.94 -14.21 -14.47
N PHE A 64 0.77 -13.26 -13.57
CA PHE A 64 -0.49 -12.61 -13.25
C PHE A 64 -0.26 -11.13 -13.01
N ILE A 65 -1.19 -10.30 -13.41
CA ILE A 65 -1.24 -8.87 -13.15
C ILE A 65 -2.68 -8.47 -12.82
N SER A 66 -2.83 -7.75 -11.72
CA SER A 66 -4.05 -7.08 -11.28
C SER A 66 -3.82 -5.58 -11.33
N CYS A 67 -4.81 -4.81 -11.73
CA CYS A 67 -4.69 -3.38 -11.92
C CYS A 67 -5.99 -2.69 -11.53
N ILE A 68 -5.90 -1.67 -10.69
CA ILE A 68 -6.99 -0.73 -10.41
C ILE A 68 -6.72 0.55 -11.19
N ILE A 69 -7.75 1.03 -11.90
CA ILE A 69 -7.68 2.31 -12.61
C ILE A 69 -8.03 3.43 -11.63
N LEU A 70 -7.08 4.32 -11.40
CA LEU A 70 -7.23 5.46 -10.51
C LEU A 70 -7.42 6.77 -11.31
N PRO A 71 -7.93 7.86 -10.68
CA PRO A 71 -7.99 9.17 -11.30
C PRO A 71 -6.65 9.63 -11.89
N GLU A 72 -6.67 10.61 -12.81
CA GLU A 72 -5.47 11.19 -13.44
C GLU A 72 -4.66 10.19 -14.29
N ASN A 73 -5.32 9.17 -14.87
CA ASN A 73 -4.68 8.12 -15.67
C ASN A 73 -3.58 7.33 -14.90
N GLN A 74 -3.77 7.14 -13.62
CA GLN A 74 -2.91 6.27 -12.82
C GLN A 74 -3.43 4.85 -12.86
N LEU A 75 -2.53 3.91 -12.98
CA LEU A 75 -2.78 2.47 -12.90
C LEU A 75 -2.01 1.91 -11.71
N ASP A 76 -2.71 1.51 -10.67
CA ASP A 76 -2.11 0.80 -9.54
C ASP A 76 -2.08 -0.69 -9.86
N ILE A 77 -0.88 -1.25 -9.96
CA ILE A 77 -0.66 -2.62 -10.43
C ILE A 77 -0.01 -3.48 -9.36
N ALA A 78 -0.54 -4.69 -9.21
CA ALA A 78 0.12 -5.79 -8.52
C ALA A 78 0.42 -6.89 -9.54
N ALA A 79 1.64 -7.42 -9.57
CA ALA A 79 2.03 -8.41 -10.56
C ALA A 79 2.98 -9.45 -9.99
N PHE A 80 2.82 -10.67 -10.44
CA PHE A 80 3.72 -11.76 -10.13
C PHE A 80 4.09 -12.56 -11.39
N VAL A 81 5.36 -12.90 -11.51
CA VAL A 81 5.86 -13.84 -12.54
C VAL A 81 6.59 -14.96 -11.84
N ASP A 82 6.23 -16.20 -12.18
CA ASP A 82 6.88 -17.41 -11.67
C ASP A 82 8.41 -17.27 -11.80
N PRO A 83 9.17 -17.47 -10.72
CA PRO A 83 10.63 -17.32 -10.71
C PRO A 83 11.34 -18.04 -11.86
N SER A 84 10.84 -19.22 -12.26
CA SER A 84 11.41 -20.02 -13.37
C SER A 84 11.20 -19.38 -14.74
N TYR A 85 10.30 -18.41 -14.84
CA TYR A 85 9.94 -17.72 -16.07
C TYR A 85 10.33 -16.24 -16.10
N ARG A 86 11.02 -15.75 -15.05
CA ARG A 86 11.52 -14.37 -15.01
C ARG A 86 12.56 -14.10 -16.10
N GLN A 87 12.78 -12.82 -16.40
CA GLN A 87 13.70 -12.31 -17.43
C GLN A 87 13.37 -12.78 -18.86
N LYS A 88 12.18 -13.31 -19.10
CA LYS A 88 11.71 -13.76 -20.44
C LYS A 88 10.68 -12.79 -21.05
N GLY A 89 10.54 -11.57 -20.49
CA GLY A 89 9.67 -10.52 -21.01
C GLY A 89 8.18 -10.69 -20.70
N ILE A 90 7.80 -11.65 -19.84
CA ILE A 90 6.39 -11.94 -19.50
C ILE A 90 5.72 -10.73 -18.86
N PHE A 91 6.35 -10.12 -17.86
CA PHE A 91 5.83 -8.89 -17.23
C PHE A 91 5.59 -7.79 -18.27
N THR A 92 6.56 -7.53 -19.14
CA THR A 92 6.43 -6.53 -20.22
C THR A 92 5.27 -6.83 -21.17
N ALA A 93 5.05 -8.10 -21.49
CA ALA A 93 3.94 -8.51 -22.35
C ALA A 93 2.58 -8.30 -21.67
N MET A 94 2.45 -8.66 -20.38
CA MET A 94 1.25 -8.42 -19.59
C MET A 94 0.93 -6.93 -19.46
N VAL A 95 1.94 -6.09 -19.17
CA VAL A 95 1.73 -4.65 -19.07
C VAL A 95 1.28 -4.04 -20.40
N LYS A 96 1.79 -4.51 -21.53
CA LYS A 96 1.32 -4.04 -22.85
C LYS A 96 -0.16 -4.36 -23.09
N GLU A 97 -0.59 -5.56 -22.76
CA GLU A 97 -2.00 -5.94 -22.89
C GLU A 97 -2.89 -5.19 -21.88
N LEU A 98 -2.39 -4.99 -20.64
CA LEU A 98 -3.05 -4.18 -19.64
C LEU A 98 -3.29 -2.73 -20.13
N LEU A 99 -2.25 -2.08 -20.67
CA LEU A 99 -2.37 -0.71 -21.20
C LEU A 99 -3.40 -0.60 -22.32
N LYS A 100 -3.46 -1.61 -23.19
CA LYS A 100 -4.46 -1.68 -24.25
C LYS A 100 -5.87 -1.76 -23.69
N LYS A 101 -6.11 -2.66 -22.72
CA LYS A 101 -7.42 -2.80 -22.07
C LYS A 101 -7.80 -1.55 -21.26
N ALA A 102 -6.86 -0.98 -20.50
CA ALA A 102 -7.12 0.26 -19.79
C ALA A 102 -7.49 1.41 -20.73
N TRP A 103 -6.85 1.49 -21.90
CA TRP A 103 -7.21 2.45 -22.93
C TRP A 103 -8.62 2.22 -23.49
N GLU A 104 -8.97 0.98 -23.77
CA GLU A 104 -10.32 0.62 -24.28
C GLU A 104 -11.39 1.03 -23.26
N ILE A 105 -11.23 0.68 -21.98
CA ILE A 105 -12.18 1.01 -20.90
C ILE A 105 -12.31 2.52 -20.68
N THR A 106 -11.19 3.25 -20.74
CA THR A 106 -11.21 4.70 -20.51
C THR A 106 -11.75 5.50 -21.69
N THR A 107 -11.75 4.94 -22.90
CA THR A 107 -12.24 5.62 -24.10
C THR A 107 -13.70 5.31 -24.43
N ASP A 108 -14.24 4.20 -23.98
CA ASP A 108 -15.65 3.83 -24.21
C ASP A 108 -16.64 4.49 -23.22
N GLY A 109 -16.11 5.22 -22.21
CA GLY A 109 -16.92 5.93 -21.24
C GLY A 109 -17.46 5.08 -20.10
N SER A 110 -16.96 3.86 -19.93
CA SER A 110 -17.41 2.93 -18.87
C SER A 110 -17.05 3.44 -17.46
N ILE A 111 -16.15 4.42 -17.35
CA ILE A 111 -15.71 4.99 -16.06
C ILE A 111 -15.94 6.51 -16.03
N ASP A 112 -16.93 6.94 -15.25
CA ASP A 112 -17.43 8.32 -15.21
C ASP A 112 -16.45 9.38 -14.69
N TYR A 113 -15.50 9.03 -13.82
CA TYR A 113 -14.60 10.00 -13.20
C TYR A 113 -13.32 10.31 -14.01
N ILE A 114 -13.06 9.57 -15.10
CA ILE A 114 -11.88 9.76 -15.96
C ILE A 114 -12.11 10.86 -17.01
N ASN A 115 -13.35 11.26 -17.23
CA ASN A 115 -13.76 12.12 -18.35
C ASN A 115 -13.30 13.58 -18.32
N ASN A 116 -12.55 14.06 -17.31
CA ASN A 116 -12.27 15.50 -17.15
C ASN A 116 -10.81 15.93 -17.14
N THR A 117 -9.80 15.05 -17.18
CA THR A 117 -8.41 15.49 -17.11
C THR A 117 -7.50 14.75 -18.09
N ASN A 118 -7.00 15.51 -19.06
CA ASN A 118 -5.88 15.18 -19.96
C ASN A 118 -6.02 13.94 -20.87
N ARG A 119 -6.54 14.14 -22.06
CA ARG A 119 -6.46 13.23 -23.23
C ARG A 119 -5.02 13.05 -23.76
N SER A 120 -4.00 13.02 -22.90
CA SER A 120 -2.61 12.88 -23.34
C SER A 120 -2.20 11.44 -23.68
N GLY A 121 -3.09 10.47 -23.50
CA GLY A 121 -2.85 9.08 -23.94
C GLY A 121 -1.75 8.31 -23.21
N THR A 122 -1.22 8.84 -22.12
CA THR A 122 -0.17 8.16 -21.32
C THR A 122 -0.70 7.81 -19.94
N PHE A 123 -0.53 6.55 -19.56
CA PHE A 123 -0.81 6.09 -18.20
C PHE A 123 0.45 6.12 -17.34
N SER A 124 0.31 6.50 -16.08
CA SER A 124 1.32 6.32 -15.05
C SER A 124 1.08 4.99 -14.34
N LEU A 125 2.02 4.08 -14.43
CA LEU A 125 1.97 2.76 -13.79
C LEU A 125 2.65 2.84 -12.42
N ILE A 126 1.89 2.61 -11.37
CA ILE A 126 2.39 2.55 -10.00
C ILE A 126 2.33 1.10 -9.53
N CYS A 127 3.38 0.61 -8.91
CA CYS A 127 3.41 -0.72 -8.34
C CYS A 127 4.24 -0.77 -7.06
N SER A 128 3.84 -1.63 -6.13
CA SER A 128 4.66 -2.01 -5.00
C SER A 128 5.77 -2.97 -5.46
N MET A 129 6.98 -2.81 -4.92
CA MET A 129 8.10 -3.70 -5.19
C MET A 129 8.89 -3.98 -3.92
N SER A 130 9.34 -5.23 -3.78
CA SER A 130 10.40 -5.54 -2.84
C SER A 130 11.74 -4.93 -3.29
N ASP A 131 12.63 -4.71 -2.33
CA ASP A 131 13.99 -4.22 -2.63
C ASP A 131 14.72 -5.12 -3.62
N GLU A 132 14.53 -6.45 -3.53
CA GLU A 132 15.12 -7.40 -4.47
C GLU A 132 14.59 -7.21 -5.90
N THR A 133 13.28 -7.05 -6.06
CA THR A 133 12.65 -6.79 -7.36
C THR A 133 13.15 -5.47 -7.92
N TYR A 134 13.20 -4.41 -7.11
CA TYR A 134 13.76 -3.12 -7.52
C TYR A 134 15.20 -3.24 -8.01
N GLN A 135 16.07 -3.94 -7.28
CA GLN A 135 17.48 -4.14 -7.70
C GLN A 135 17.60 -4.88 -9.05
N LEU A 136 16.67 -5.82 -9.34
CA LEU A 136 16.65 -6.55 -10.61
C LEU A 136 16.25 -5.67 -11.80
N ILE A 137 15.31 -4.73 -11.62
CA ILE A 137 14.73 -3.99 -12.72
C ILE A 137 15.20 -2.53 -12.84
N LYS A 138 15.89 -1.99 -11.84
CA LYS A 138 16.35 -0.58 -11.83
C LYS A 138 17.23 -0.20 -13.00
N ALA A 139 17.98 -1.15 -13.55
CA ALA A 139 18.85 -0.96 -14.71
C ALA A 139 18.16 -1.34 -16.05
N SER A 140 16.89 -1.78 -15.99
CA SER A 140 16.12 -2.10 -17.18
C SER A 140 15.54 -0.84 -17.84
N SER A 141 14.97 -1.01 -19.03
CA SER A 141 14.21 0.05 -19.71
C SER A 141 12.98 0.53 -18.94
N LEU A 142 12.54 -0.22 -17.92
CA LEU A 142 11.40 0.15 -17.07
C LEU A 142 11.71 1.34 -16.14
N SER A 143 13.00 1.55 -15.83
CA SER A 143 13.51 2.70 -15.05
C SER A 143 12.59 3.10 -13.87
N PRO A 144 12.32 2.21 -12.91
CA PRO A 144 11.39 2.48 -11.83
C PRO A 144 11.87 3.66 -10.98
N ARG A 145 10.96 4.60 -10.70
CA ARG A 145 11.19 5.78 -9.87
C ARG A 145 10.39 5.66 -8.59
N LEU A 146 11.05 5.72 -7.44
CA LEU A 146 10.36 5.72 -6.14
C LEU A 146 9.39 6.91 -6.05
N VAL A 147 8.13 6.63 -5.75
CA VAL A 147 7.05 7.62 -5.57
C VAL A 147 6.76 7.81 -4.09
N SER A 148 6.52 6.72 -3.37
CA SER A 148 6.25 6.76 -1.94
C SER A 148 6.76 5.49 -1.24
N THR A 149 6.87 5.57 0.08
CA THR A 149 7.07 4.42 0.95
C THR A 149 6.06 4.50 2.07
N GLU A 150 5.32 3.43 2.31
CA GLU A 150 4.39 3.30 3.43
C GLU A 150 5.03 2.38 4.47
N TYR A 151 5.17 2.89 5.69
CA TYR A 151 5.73 2.17 6.81
C TYR A 151 4.64 1.62 7.70
N LEU A 152 4.78 0.36 8.12
CA LEU A 152 4.04 -0.23 9.20
C LEU A 152 4.92 -0.21 10.45
N TYR A 153 4.52 0.55 11.46
CA TYR A 153 5.19 0.63 12.75
C TYR A 153 4.43 -0.19 13.79
N THR A 154 5.15 -0.71 14.77
CA THR A 154 4.55 -1.46 15.87
C THR A 154 5.15 -1.09 17.22
N ILE A 155 4.36 -1.29 18.26
CA ILE A 155 4.79 -1.21 19.67
C ILE A 155 4.06 -2.27 20.49
N ASN A 156 4.71 -2.78 21.52
CA ASN A 156 4.08 -3.65 22.51
C ASN A 156 4.32 -3.13 23.94
N LYS A 157 3.58 -3.67 24.91
CA LYS A 157 3.62 -3.23 26.29
C LYS A 157 5.01 -3.30 26.93
N SER A 158 5.84 -4.27 26.57
CA SER A 158 7.17 -4.47 27.17
C SER A 158 8.10 -3.26 26.97
N ILE A 159 7.89 -2.52 25.88
CA ILE A 159 8.68 -1.32 25.55
C ILE A 159 8.29 -0.12 26.43
N LEU A 160 7.04 -0.08 26.95
CA LEU A 160 6.56 1.04 27.76
C LEU A 160 7.15 1.07 29.18
N SER A 161 7.47 -0.08 29.76
CA SER A 161 7.90 -0.22 31.15
C SER A 161 9.24 0.44 31.50
N GLY A 162 10.01 0.89 30.50
CA GLY A 162 11.31 1.56 30.69
C GLY A 162 11.31 3.08 30.42
N ARG A 163 10.18 3.69 30.13
CA ARG A 163 10.14 5.09 29.68
C ARG A 163 10.06 6.11 30.79
N LYS A 164 10.88 7.14 30.65
CA LYS A 164 10.76 8.37 31.43
C LYS A 164 9.58 9.18 30.88
N ASP A 165 8.75 9.72 31.78
CA ASP A 165 7.68 10.64 31.42
C ASP A 165 8.20 11.74 30.47
N CYS A 166 7.61 11.85 29.30
CA CYS A 166 7.90 12.96 28.40
C CYS A 166 7.37 14.23 29.04
N LYS A 167 8.28 15.07 29.54
CA LYS A 167 7.90 16.42 29.99
C LYS A 167 7.37 17.19 28.78
N THR A 168 6.12 17.59 28.83
CA THR A 168 5.56 18.60 27.94
C THR A 168 6.16 19.94 28.33
N ASP A 169 6.67 20.70 27.38
CA ASP A 169 7.15 22.07 27.62
C ASP A 169 6.01 22.90 28.21
N SER A 170 5.92 22.96 29.54
CA SER A 170 5.14 23.92 30.35
C SER A 170 3.64 24.09 30.06
N ILE A 171 3.02 23.37 29.13
CA ILE A 171 1.59 23.47 28.84
C ILE A 171 0.85 22.45 29.70
N PRO A 172 0.01 22.90 30.66
CA PRO A 172 -0.77 21.97 31.48
C PRO A 172 -1.86 21.33 30.62
N LEU A 173 -1.75 20.01 30.41
CA LEU A 173 -2.72 19.24 29.66
C LEU A 173 -3.66 18.46 30.59
N THR A 174 -4.86 18.24 30.09
CA THR A 174 -5.80 17.23 30.59
C THR A 174 -6.18 16.31 29.45
N PHE A 175 -6.39 15.05 29.74
CA PHE A 175 -6.72 14.04 28.74
C PHE A 175 -8.09 13.44 29.05
N SER A 176 -8.76 12.99 28.01
CA SER A 176 -9.97 12.16 28.10
C SER A 176 -9.87 11.00 27.11
N TRP A 177 -10.59 9.94 27.43
CA TRP A 177 -10.77 8.78 26.58
C TRP A 177 -12.26 8.45 26.49
N ASP A 178 -12.75 8.15 25.30
CA ASP A 178 -14.11 7.75 25.03
C ASP A 178 -14.14 6.88 23.76
N GLU A 179 -14.63 5.63 23.88
CA GLU A 179 -14.81 4.67 22.76
C GLU A 179 -13.64 4.61 21.76
N GLY A 180 -12.41 4.48 22.25
CA GLY A 180 -11.22 4.41 21.40
C GLY A 180 -10.67 5.76 20.94
N CYS A 181 -11.38 6.87 21.18
CA CYS A 181 -10.92 8.23 20.92
C CYS A 181 -10.19 8.80 22.13
N TYR A 182 -8.94 9.20 21.95
CA TYR A 182 -8.10 9.84 22.96
C TYR A 182 -7.92 11.31 22.61
N THR A 183 -8.16 12.18 23.58
CA THR A 183 -8.21 13.62 23.34
C THR A 183 -7.40 14.38 24.39
N ALA A 184 -6.64 15.39 23.93
CA ALA A 184 -5.90 16.30 24.81
C ALA A 184 -6.52 17.71 24.80
N PHE A 185 -6.60 18.31 25.97
CA PHE A 185 -7.07 19.67 26.18
C PHE A 185 -6.01 20.46 26.94
N ILE A 186 -5.96 21.76 26.71
CA ILE A 186 -5.26 22.67 27.64
C ILE A 186 -6.13 22.81 28.89
N LYS A 187 -5.53 22.66 30.05
CA LYS A 187 -6.24 22.78 31.33
C LYS A 187 -7.08 24.06 31.38
N GLY A 188 -8.38 23.90 31.67
CA GLY A 188 -9.35 24.98 31.71
C GLY A 188 -9.95 25.37 30.35
N LYS A 189 -9.55 24.74 29.23
CA LYS A 189 -10.19 24.94 27.92
C LYS A 189 -11.06 23.75 27.54
N ARG A 190 -12.15 24.01 26.82
CA ARG A 190 -13.09 22.97 26.37
C ARG A 190 -12.80 22.45 24.96
N LYS A 191 -12.04 23.22 24.18
CA LYS A 191 -11.70 22.79 22.79
C LYS A 191 -10.50 21.86 22.80
N PRO A 192 -10.58 20.69 22.15
CA PRO A 192 -9.46 19.79 22.03
C PRO A 192 -8.32 20.44 21.21
N VAL A 193 -7.09 20.13 21.58
CA VAL A 193 -5.88 20.59 20.88
C VAL A 193 -5.13 19.45 20.19
N ALA A 194 -5.44 18.20 20.52
CA ALA A 194 -4.99 17.01 19.83
C ALA A 194 -5.95 15.85 20.05
N LYS A 195 -6.02 14.92 19.11
CA LYS A 195 -6.77 13.68 19.20
C LYS A 195 -6.07 12.56 18.47
N LEU A 196 -6.36 11.33 18.83
CA LEU A 196 -6.02 10.11 18.09
C LEU A 196 -7.06 9.04 18.38
N PHE A 197 -7.08 8.00 17.57
CA PHE A 197 -7.90 6.81 17.78
C PHE A 197 -7.02 5.57 17.93
N ILE A 198 -7.51 4.60 18.69
CA ILE A 198 -7.01 3.22 18.69
C ILE A 198 -8.21 2.31 18.50
N ASP A 199 -8.33 1.75 17.31
CA ASP A 199 -9.30 0.71 17.01
C ASP A 199 -8.79 -0.61 17.58
N ASP A 200 -9.62 -1.30 18.36
CA ASP A 200 -9.25 -2.53 19.05
C ASP A 200 -9.79 -3.75 18.30
N PHE A 201 -8.90 -4.51 17.69
CA PHE A 201 -9.20 -5.79 17.05
C PHE A 201 -8.87 -6.97 17.97
N SER A 202 -9.32 -8.16 17.61
CA SER A 202 -9.12 -9.36 18.42
C SER A 202 -7.65 -9.64 18.73
N SER A 203 -6.73 -9.42 17.77
CA SER A 203 -5.30 -9.73 17.88
C SER A 203 -4.39 -8.53 18.12
N GLN A 204 -4.83 -7.32 17.78
CA GLN A 204 -4.01 -6.11 17.79
C GLN A 204 -4.85 -4.84 17.90
N GLY A 205 -4.24 -3.73 18.34
CA GLY A 205 -4.80 -2.38 18.20
C GLY A 205 -4.23 -1.69 16.96
N CYS A 206 -5.01 -0.81 16.35
CA CYS A 206 -4.56 0.05 15.24
C CYS A 206 -4.69 1.52 15.65
N MET A 207 -3.56 2.23 15.74
CA MET A 207 -3.55 3.67 16.04
C MET A 207 -3.68 4.45 14.72
N ASN A 208 -4.66 5.36 14.67
CA ASN A 208 -4.95 6.16 13.48
C ASN A 208 -5.37 7.59 13.83
N ASP A 209 -5.55 8.44 12.81
CA ASP A 209 -6.05 9.81 12.89
C ASP A 209 -5.34 10.68 13.94
N VAL A 210 -4.04 10.53 14.10
CA VAL A 210 -3.25 11.34 15.04
C VAL A 210 -3.17 12.79 14.56
N TRP A 211 -3.94 13.65 15.21
CA TRP A 211 -4.07 15.06 14.86
C TRP A 211 -3.65 15.99 16.00
N THR A 212 -3.02 17.11 15.66
CA THR A 212 -2.72 18.21 16.57
C THR A 212 -3.00 19.55 15.89
N ASP A 213 -3.73 20.42 16.56
CA ASP A 213 -4.03 21.79 16.10
C ASP A 213 -2.72 22.52 15.78
N GLU A 214 -2.65 23.16 14.61
CA GLU A 214 -1.43 23.77 14.06
C GLU A 214 -0.76 24.75 15.04
N LYS A 215 -1.55 25.53 15.76
CA LYS A 215 -1.06 26.49 16.76
C LYS A 215 -0.32 25.85 17.93
N TYR A 216 -0.52 24.53 18.10
CA TYR A 216 0.02 23.76 19.21
C TYR A 216 1.00 22.68 18.78
N ARG A 217 1.36 22.60 17.49
CA ARG A 217 2.41 21.70 17.00
C ARG A 217 3.78 22.06 17.57
N ASN A 218 4.68 21.09 17.58
CA ASN A 218 6.07 21.21 18.08
C ASN A 218 6.20 21.56 19.57
N LYS A 219 5.15 21.37 20.37
CA LYS A 219 5.11 21.64 21.82
C LYS A 219 5.02 20.37 22.67
N GLY A 220 5.29 19.20 22.10
CA GLY A 220 5.25 17.90 22.78
C GLY A 220 3.85 17.34 23.04
N ILE A 221 2.78 18.03 22.62
CA ILE A 221 1.39 17.62 22.91
C ILE A 221 1.04 16.28 22.29
N ALA A 222 1.40 16.04 21.00
CA ALA A 222 1.17 14.77 20.36
C ALA A 222 1.91 13.63 21.10
N THR A 223 3.17 13.85 21.50
CA THR A 223 3.94 12.86 22.27
C THR A 223 3.26 12.53 23.60
N ALA A 224 2.76 13.56 24.32
CA ALA A 224 2.05 13.35 25.58
C ALA A 224 0.74 12.59 25.38
N LEU A 225 -0.03 12.92 24.33
CA LEU A 225 -1.29 12.24 24.01
C LEU A 225 -1.06 10.79 23.62
N VAL A 226 -0.07 10.49 22.74
CA VAL A 226 0.28 9.11 22.35
C VAL A 226 0.68 8.30 23.58
N ASN A 227 1.53 8.84 24.47
CA ASN A 227 1.93 8.15 25.70
C ASN A 227 0.73 7.91 26.64
N TYR A 228 -0.17 8.88 26.78
CA TYR A 228 -1.41 8.71 27.56
C TYR A 228 -2.26 7.58 26.95
N ALA A 229 -2.49 7.61 25.64
CA ALA A 229 -3.31 6.62 24.96
C ALA A 229 -2.72 5.19 25.07
N LEU A 230 -1.41 5.06 24.91
CA LEU A 230 -0.74 3.77 25.10
C LEU A 230 -0.88 3.23 26.54
N ASN A 231 -0.70 4.09 27.54
CA ASN A 231 -0.85 3.70 28.95
C ASN A 231 -2.28 3.29 29.25
N GLU A 232 -3.27 4.07 28.77
CA GLU A 232 -4.68 3.77 28.97
C GLU A 232 -5.08 2.46 28.28
N TYR A 233 -4.74 2.29 27.00
CA TYR A 233 -5.01 1.07 26.24
C TYR A 233 -4.46 -0.19 26.94
N TYR A 234 -3.20 -0.16 27.36
CA TYR A 234 -2.57 -1.29 28.04
C TYR A 234 -2.91 -1.43 29.53
N SER A 235 -3.70 -0.49 30.10
CA SER A 235 -4.25 -0.66 31.45
C SER A 235 -5.32 -1.75 31.49
N HIS A 236 -6.03 -1.96 30.38
CA HIS A 236 -7.06 -2.99 30.24
C HIS A 236 -6.46 -4.37 30.02
N GLU A 237 -6.92 -5.37 30.81
CA GLU A 237 -6.38 -6.73 30.83
C GLU A 237 -6.34 -7.41 29.43
N PRO A 238 -7.42 -7.35 28.61
CA PRO A 238 -7.40 -7.99 27.28
C PRO A 238 -6.32 -7.45 26.36
N ASN A 239 -5.86 -6.21 26.56
CA ASN A 239 -4.93 -5.52 25.67
C ASN A 239 -3.46 -5.69 26.05
N LYS A 240 -3.17 -6.24 27.23
CA LYS A 240 -1.79 -6.35 27.76
C LYS A 240 -0.86 -7.17 26.87
N SER A 241 -1.38 -8.14 26.14
CA SER A 241 -0.62 -9.02 25.25
C SER A 241 -0.65 -8.59 23.79
N LYS A 242 -1.54 -7.65 23.43
CA LYS A 242 -1.67 -7.17 22.06
C LYS A 242 -0.51 -6.25 21.68
N GLN A 243 -0.22 -6.19 20.40
CA GLN A 243 0.60 -5.11 19.83
C GLN A 243 -0.31 -3.99 19.32
N ILE A 244 0.21 -2.78 19.28
CA ILE A 244 -0.41 -1.68 18.53
C ILE A 244 0.40 -1.46 17.28
N ILE A 245 -0.29 -1.38 16.14
CA ILE A 245 0.28 -1.03 14.84
C ILE A 245 -0.20 0.35 14.41
N LEU A 246 0.52 0.95 13.48
CA LEU A 246 0.09 2.16 12.75
C LEU A 246 0.76 2.19 11.37
N HIS A 247 0.07 2.81 10.42
CA HIS A 247 0.61 3.10 9.10
C HIS A 247 1.05 4.57 9.02
N VAL A 248 2.16 4.82 8.33
CA VAL A 248 2.67 6.18 8.12
C VAL A 248 3.41 6.29 6.79
N THR A 249 3.02 7.28 6.00
CA THR A 249 3.71 7.61 4.74
C THR A 249 5.12 8.15 5.01
N GLY A 250 6.11 7.70 4.24
CA GLY A 250 7.51 8.10 4.40
C GLY A 250 7.77 9.59 4.27
N SER A 251 6.93 10.31 3.53
CA SER A 251 6.96 11.77 3.44
C SER A 251 6.57 12.48 4.74
N ASN A 252 5.80 11.81 5.62
CA ASN A 252 5.37 12.36 6.91
C ASN A 252 6.46 12.21 7.98
N THR A 253 7.60 12.86 7.76
CA THR A 253 8.77 12.78 8.65
C THR A 253 8.48 13.25 10.07
N ALA A 254 7.51 14.16 10.25
CA ALA A 254 7.11 14.64 11.56
C ALA A 254 6.41 13.53 12.37
N ALA A 255 5.49 12.79 11.76
CA ALA A 255 4.81 11.66 12.38
C ALA A 255 5.79 10.51 12.66
N ILE A 256 6.68 10.18 11.71
CA ILE A 256 7.71 9.16 11.91
C ILE A 256 8.56 9.47 13.16
N LYS A 257 9.07 10.70 13.28
CA LYS A 257 9.84 11.14 14.46
C LYS A 257 9.01 11.07 15.76
N LEU A 258 7.73 11.43 15.70
CA LEU A 258 6.81 11.31 16.84
C LEU A 258 6.70 9.84 17.29
N TYR A 259 6.40 8.93 16.37
CA TYR A 259 6.20 7.51 16.69
C TYR A 259 7.48 6.85 17.19
N GLN A 260 8.63 7.11 16.55
CA GLN A 260 9.94 6.63 17.04
C GLN A 260 10.24 7.15 18.45
N LYS A 261 9.98 8.44 18.73
CA LYS A 261 10.11 9.02 20.08
C LYS A 261 9.18 8.36 21.09
N CYS A 262 7.99 7.97 20.65
CA CYS A 262 7.04 7.17 21.45
C CYS A 262 7.37 5.67 21.48
N GLY A 263 8.49 5.20 20.85
CA GLY A 263 9.09 3.88 20.84
C GLY A 263 8.40 2.87 19.95
N PHE A 264 7.65 3.34 19.03
CA PHE A 264 7.31 2.50 17.90
C PHE A 264 8.58 2.18 17.09
N SER A 265 8.68 0.96 16.63
CA SER A 265 9.70 0.51 15.69
C SER A 265 9.06 0.08 14.39
N GLU A 266 9.78 0.22 13.31
CA GLU A 266 9.37 -0.28 12.01
C GLU A 266 9.22 -1.81 12.10
N LEU A 267 8.07 -2.31 11.63
CA LEU A 267 7.81 -3.73 11.46
C LEU A 267 8.11 -4.15 10.02
N THR A 268 7.62 -3.37 9.07
CA THR A 268 7.86 -3.57 7.64
C THR A 268 7.58 -2.25 6.89
N HIS A 269 7.89 -2.22 5.61
CA HIS A 269 7.48 -1.14 4.72
C HIS A 269 7.16 -1.67 3.32
N THR A 270 6.34 -0.89 2.59
CA THR A 270 6.04 -1.11 1.19
C THR A 270 6.49 0.11 0.39
N SER A 271 7.32 -0.10 -0.61
CA SER A 271 7.79 0.95 -1.50
C SER A 271 7.04 0.90 -2.82
N TYR A 272 6.49 2.04 -3.22
CA TYR A 272 5.73 2.21 -4.47
C TYR A 272 6.59 2.92 -5.49
N TYR A 273 6.63 2.37 -6.69
CA TYR A 273 7.44 2.87 -7.79
C TYR A 273 6.56 3.16 -9.00
N GLU A 274 6.84 4.29 -9.64
CA GLU A 274 6.30 4.59 -10.96
C GLU A 274 7.21 3.97 -12.03
N ILE A 275 6.58 3.26 -12.97
CA ILE A 275 7.24 2.68 -14.14
C ILE A 275 6.90 3.54 -15.34
N ASN A 276 7.89 3.89 -16.14
CA ASN A 276 7.69 4.69 -17.35
C ASN A 276 6.97 3.86 -18.43
N SER A 277 5.69 4.14 -18.64
CA SER A 277 4.84 3.44 -19.62
C SER A 277 5.20 3.75 -21.08
N ILE A 278 5.83 4.89 -21.35
CA ILE A 278 6.23 5.30 -22.72
C ILE A 278 7.21 4.29 -23.35
N LEU A 279 8.01 3.62 -22.53
CA LEU A 279 8.98 2.63 -23.01
C LEU A 279 8.34 1.25 -23.26
N LEU A 280 7.07 1.09 -22.95
CA LEU A 280 6.30 -0.15 -23.13
C LEU A 280 5.35 -0.10 -24.33
N GLN A 281 5.20 1.05 -24.97
CA GLN A 281 4.47 1.23 -26.23
C GLN A 281 5.37 0.77 -27.42
#